data_60380fd54fc267072e2e0745d3e37188
#
_entry.id   60380fd54fc267072e2e0745d3e37188
#
_cell.length_a   1.000
_cell.length_b   1.000
_cell.length_c   1.000
_cell.angle_alpha   90.00
_cell.angle_beta   90.00
_cell.angle_gamma   90.00
#
_symmetry.space_group_name_H-M   'P 1'
#
loop_
_entity.id
_entity.type
_entity.pdbx_description
1 polymer ?
#
loop_
_entity_poly.entity_id
_entity_poly.type
_entity_poly.pdbx_seq_one_letter_code
_entity_poly.pdbx_strand_id
1 'polypeptide(L)'
;MQTRPKNAVRPLWPILTALFAAAVLLAGCSSSEKSTESLPDAETLLKDSTTSTQNLKSVHLNLTVEGEIQNFPVKTLTGDLTNVPAVAGQGNTKLTFQGSDVDANFVVIDGTLYVALSGDSYIDMGPAADVYDIAAILSPDRGLANVLANFTDAKSESTETINGVETVKITGKVNADAVNKIAPPIKATEPVPGTAWIAKDGDHKLVQAKLEPSEGNSVQMTLSDWDKPVTVTKPAV
;
A
#
# COMPACT_ATOMS: atom_id res chain seq x y z
N MET A 1 -32.00 73.31 -29.28
CA MET A 1 -32.89 73.45 -30.43
C MET A 1 -33.39 72.03 -30.68
N GLN A 2 -34.58 71.78 -30.22
CA GLN A 2 -35.80 71.65 -31.03
C GLN A 2 -35.65 70.50 -32.08
N THR A 3 -36.50 69.52 -32.25
CA THR A 3 -37.87 69.29 -31.87
C THR A 3 -38.23 67.87 -32.22
N ARG A 4 -39.12 67.29 -31.46
CA ARG A 4 -40.08 66.19 -31.80
C ARG A 4 -40.95 66.63 -33.01
N PRO A 5 -41.82 65.78 -33.63
CA PRO A 5 -42.67 64.76 -33.02
C PRO A 5 -43.04 63.53 -33.90
N LYS A 6 -43.57 62.44 -33.29
CA LYS A 6 -44.99 61.90 -33.29
C LYS A 6 -45.50 61.28 -34.60
N ASN A 7 -45.96 60.14 -34.62
CA ASN A 7 -47.34 59.52 -34.42
C ASN A 7 -47.30 58.08 -34.99
N ALA A 8 -47.67 57.08 -34.26
CA ALA A 8 -48.97 56.49 -33.99
C ALA A 8 -49.74 56.04 -35.27
N VAL A 9 -50.01 54.73 -35.35
CA VAL A 9 -51.40 54.20 -35.45
C VAL A 9 -51.35 52.67 -35.59
N ARG A 10 -52.06 52.01 -34.69
CA ARG A 10 -52.62 50.66 -34.80
C ARG A 10 -53.77 50.69 -35.84
N PRO A 11 -54.33 49.57 -36.38
CA PRO A 11 -54.92 48.47 -35.64
C PRO A 11 -55.05 47.08 -36.33
N LEU A 12 -55.56 46.13 -35.51
CA LEU A 12 -56.57 45.10 -35.76
C LEU A 12 -56.17 43.79 -36.49
N TRP A 13 -56.09 42.75 -35.70
CA TRP A 13 -56.80 41.44 -35.74
C TRP A 13 -57.57 41.05 -37.05
N PRO A 14 -57.74 39.75 -37.41
CA PRO A 14 -58.19 38.66 -36.58
C PRO A 14 -57.64 37.22 -36.85
N ILE A 15 -57.66 36.42 -35.79
CA ILE A 15 -58.14 35.01 -35.67
C ILE A 15 -58.06 34.11 -36.88
N LEU A 16 -57.37 32.96 -36.77
CA LEU A 16 -57.97 31.62 -36.94
C LEU A 16 -57.02 30.47 -36.57
N THR A 17 -57.48 29.67 -35.60
CA THR A 17 -57.49 28.19 -35.48
C THR A 17 -56.19 27.40 -35.51
N ALA A 18 -55.85 26.90 -34.36
CA ALA A 18 -55.74 25.51 -33.94
C ALA A 18 -55.11 24.51 -34.95
N LEU A 19 -53.99 23.94 -34.53
CA LEU A 19 -53.86 22.48 -34.55
C LEU A 19 -52.78 22.06 -33.56
N PHE A 20 -53.18 21.20 -32.65
CA PHE A 20 -52.46 20.42 -31.69
C PHE A 20 -51.30 19.66 -32.38
N ALA A 21 -50.07 19.83 -31.91
CA ALA A 21 -49.05 18.79 -31.95
C ALA A 21 -48.36 18.74 -30.62
N ALA A 22 -48.76 17.82 -29.79
CA ALA A 22 -48.14 17.46 -28.57
C ALA A 22 -46.77 16.83 -28.86
N ALA A 23 -45.72 17.64 -28.81
CA ALA A 23 -44.33 17.11 -28.73
C ALA A 23 -44.06 16.78 -27.29
N VAL A 24 -44.24 15.50 -26.93
CA VAL A 24 -43.78 14.92 -25.68
C VAL A 24 -42.27 15.00 -25.71
N LEU A 25 -41.70 16.01 -25.04
CA LEU A 25 -40.29 16.04 -24.66
C LEU A 25 -40.10 14.95 -23.62
N LEU A 26 -39.74 13.76 -24.08
CA LEU A 26 -39.04 12.77 -23.28
C LEU A 26 -37.70 13.40 -22.89
N ALA A 27 -37.67 14.11 -21.78
CA ALA A 27 -36.48 14.36 -21.04
C ALA A 27 -35.96 13.00 -20.58
N GLY A 28 -35.22 12.32 -21.42
CA GLY A 28 -34.39 11.20 -21.04
C GLY A 28 -33.39 11.70 -20.02
N CYS A 29 -33.68 11.51 -18.74
CA CYS A 29 -32.65 11.46 -17.74
C CYS A 29 -31.72 10.32 -18.12
N SER A 30 -30.68 10.64 -18.86
CA SER A 30 -29.49 9.83 -18.92
C SER A 30 -28.86 9.94 -17.54
N SER A 31 -29.39 9.17 -16.59
CA SER A 31 -28.61 8.75 -15.44
C SER A 31 -27.48 7.95 -16.05
N SER A 32 -26.29 8.54 -16.13
CA SER A 32 -25.06 7.78 -16.22
C SER A 32 -25.09 6.86 -15.01
N GLU A 33 -25.59 5.66 -15.19
CA GLU A 33 -25.25 4.56 -14.31
C GLU A 33 -23.72 4.48 -14.37
N LYS A 34 -23.05 5.12 -13.41
CA LYS A 34 -21.76 4.69 -12.98
C LYS A 34 -21.96 3.21 -12.70
N SER A 35 -21.52 2.36 -13.63
CA SER A 35 -21.40 0.94 -13.35
C SER A 35 -20.59 0.86 -12.06
N THR A 36 -21.22 0.58 -10.96
CA THR A 36 -20.57 0.14 -9.74
C THR A 36 -20.02 -1.23 -10.08
N GLU A 37 -18.83 -1.22 -10.70
CA GLU A 37 -18.07 -2.45 -10.88
C GLU A 37 -17.91 -3.01 -9.46
N SER A 38 -18.50 -4.16 -9.22
CA SER A 38 -18.39 -4.81 -7.92
C SER A 38 -16.92 -5.09 -7.66
N LEU A 39 -16.45 -4.68 -6.48
CA LEU A 39 -15.07 -4.96 -6.08
C LEU A 39 -14.82 -6.47 -6.14
N PRO A 40 -13.61 -6.89 -6.55
CA PRO A 40 -13.24 -8.29 -6.51
C PRO A 40 -13.38 -8.86 -5.11
N ASP A 41 -13.62 -10.15 -5.03
CA ASP A 41 -13.73 -10.89 -3.78
C ASP A 41 -12.44 -10.84 -2.97
N ALA A 42 -12.51 -10.46 -1.70
CA ALA A 42 -11.34 -10.26 -0.85
C ALA A 42 -10.57 -11.55 -0.58
N GLU A 43 -11.27 -12.67 -0.35
CA GLU A 43 -10.61 -13.95 -0.05
C GLU A 43 -9.88 -14.48 -1.27
N THR A 44 -10.47 -14.35 -2.45
CA THR A 44 -9.85 -14.72 -3.72
C THR A 44 -8.58 -13.91 -3.96
N LEU A 45 -8.65 -12.58 -3.83
CA LEU A 45 -7.48 -11.71 -4.00
C LEU A 45 -6.37 -12.01 -3.00
N LEU A 46 -6.71 -12.22 -1.73
CA LEU A 46 -5.72 -12.59 -0.70
C LEU A 46 -5.04 -13.91 -1.02
N LYS A 47 -5.77 -14.90 -1.49
CA LYS A 47 -5.22 -16.21 -1.89
C LYS A 47 -4.27 -16.07 -3.09
N ASP A 48 -4.67 -15.34 -4.11
CA ASP A 48 -3.85 -15.13 -5.31
C ASP A 48 -2.60 -14.32 -4.98
N SER A 49 -2.75 -13.26 -4.17
CA SER A 49 -1.64 -12.46 -3.68
C SER A 49 -0.69 -13.26 -2.77
N THR A 50 -1.22 -14.16 -1.94
CA THR A 50 -0.40 -15.09 -1.16
C THR A 50 0.49 -15.91 -2.08
N THR A 51 -0.09 -16.49 -3.14
CA THR A 51 0.65 -17.32 -4.10
C THR A 51 1.72 -16.52 -4.83
N SER A 52 1.41 -15.31 -5.29
CA SER A 52 2.38 -14.46 -5.97
C SER A 52 3.50 -14.01 -5.02
N THR A 53 3.17 -13.71 -3.75
CA THR A 53 4.13 -13.27 -2.73
C THR A 53 5.05 -14.40 -2.28
N GLN A 54 4.57 -15.64 -2.21
CA GLN A 54 5.40 -16.84 -1.92
C GLN A 54 6.52 -17.06 -2.93
N ASN A 55 6.32 -16.63 -4.17
CA ASN A 55 7.28 -16.83 -5.26
C ASN A 55 8.24 -15.65 -5.47
N LEU A 56 8.12 -14.58 -4.67
CA LEU A 56 9.00 -13.41 -4.78
C LEU A 56 10.46 -13.78 -4.50
N LYS A 57 11.34 -13.35 -5.38
CA LYS A 57 12.79 -13.53 -5.28
C LYS A 57 13.47 -12.29 -4.73
N SER A 58 12.93 -11.14 -5.03
CA SER A 58 13.45 -9.85 -4.59
C SER A 58 12.36 -8.80 -4.59
N VAL A 59 12.59 -7.74 -3.82
CA VAL A 59 11.66 -6.61 -3.72
C VAL A 59 12.39 -5.37 -3.23
N HIS A 60 11.97 -4.22 -3.71
CA HIS A 60 12.23 -2.94 -3.03
C HIS A 60 11.12 -2.69 -2.03
N LEU A 61 11.48 -2.40 -0.79
CA LEU A 61 10.49 -2.11 0.25
C LEU A 61 10.75 -0.76 0.92
N ASN A 62 9.64 -0.11 1.27
CA ASN A 62 9.61 1.03 2.17
C ASN A 62 8.75 0.67 3.38
N LEU A 63 9.34 0.73 4.57
CA LEU A 63 8.65 0.52 5.84
C LEU A 63 8.55 1.85 6.57
N THR A 64 7.38 2.11 7.13
CA THR A 64 7.11 3.27 8.00
C THR A 64 6.40 2.78 9.26
N VAL A 65 6.84 3.29 10.40
CA VAL A 65 6.20 3.04 11.70
C VAL A 65 5.62 4.35 12.20
N GLU A 66 4.33 4.34 12.50
CA GLU A 66 3.65 5.45 13.17
C GLU A 66 3.44 5.12 14.63
N GLY A 67 3.54 6.13 15.48
CA GLY A 67 3.44 5.98 16.94
C GLY A 67 4.68 5.31 17.56
N GLU A 68 4.47 4.65 18.69
CA GLU A 68 5.53 3.95 19.41
C GLU A 68 5.14 2.50 19.65
N ILE A 69 5.89 1.58 19.05
CA ILE A 69 5.75 0.14 19.27
C ILE A 69 6.90 -0.29 20.18
N GLN A 70 6.55 -0.84 21.35
CA GLN A 70 7.53 -1.24 22.34
C GLN A 70 8.56 -2.23 21.74
N ASN A 71 9.84 -1.98 21.96
CA ASN A 71 10.96 -2.76 21.44
C ASN A 71 11.06 -2.80 19.91
N PHE A 72 10.45 -1.86 19.23
CA PHE A 72 10.57 -1.70 17.78
C PHE A 72 11.19 -0.33 17.49
N PRO A 73 12.53 -0.22 17.42
CA PRO A 73 13.20 1.08 17.32
C PRO A 73 13.13 1.72 15.93
N VAL A 74 12.76 0.96 14.90
CA VAL A 74 12.71 1.44 13.51
C VAL A 74 11.54 2.41 13.33
N LYS A 75 11.83 3.58 12.77
CA LYS A 75 10.84 4.58 12.34
C LYS A 75 10.57 4.45 10.84
N THR A 76 11.62 4.38 10.05
CA THR A 76 11.53 4.15 8.61
C THR A 76 12.65 3.23 8.16
N LEU A 77 12.39 2.46 7.11
CA LEU A 77 13.41 1.69 6.42
C LEU A 77 13.08 1.69 4.93
N THR A 78 14.06 1.92 4.09
CA THR A 78 13.94 1.71 2.64
C THR A 78 15.13 0.91 2.16
N GLY A 79 14.88 -0.05 1.27
CA GLY A 79 15.96 -0.88 0.78
C GLY A 79 15.50 -2.00 -0.14
N ASP A 80 16.49 -2.67 -0.70
CA ASP A 80 16.31 -3.81 -1.57
C ASP A 80 16.62 -5.09 -0.82
N LEU A 81 15.75 -6.07 -0.97
CA LEU A 81 15.90 -7.41 -0.41
C LEU A 81 15.91 -8.45 -1.52
N THR A 82 16.69 -9.50 -1.34
CA THR A 82 16.67 -10.69 -2.20
C THR A 82 16.83 -11.96 -1.37
N ASN A 83 16.28 -13.06 -1.87
CA ASN A 83 16.51 -14.40 -1.35
C ASN A 83 17.24 -15.30 -2.38
N VAL A 84 17.66 -14.74 -3.51
CA VAL A 84 18.31 -15.48 -4.63
C VAL A 84 19.57 -14.73 -5.07
N PRO A 85 20.74 -15.41 -5.19
CA PRO A 85 21.01 -16.82 -4.86
C PRO A 85 21.04 -17.13 -3.36
N ALA A 86 21.16 -16.09 -2.53
CA ALA A 86 21.16 -16.15 -1.08
C ALA A 86 20.44 -14.94 -0.51
N VAL A 87 20.05 -15.01 0.75
CA VAL A 87 19.43 -13.88 1.46
C VAL A 87 20.42 -12.74 1.59
N ALA A 88 20.08 -11.58 1.07
CA ALA A 88 20.84 -10.35 1.20
C ALA A 88 19.89 -9.13 1.15
N GLY A 89 20.37 -8.01 1.68
CA GLY A 89 19.63 -6.74 1.62
C GLY A 89 20.54 -5.56 1.87
N GLN A 90 20.12 -4.41 1.37
CA GLN A 90 20.84 -3.15 1.58
C GLN A 90 19.85 -1.99 1.55
N GLY A 91 20.18 -0.93 2.24
CA GLY A 91 19.33 0.25 2.27
C GLY A 91 19.69 1.22 3.36
N ASN A 92 18.71 2.04 3.73
CA ASN A 92 18.85 2.98 4.85
C ASN A 92 17.65 2.85 5.80
N THR A 93 17.88 3.25 7.03
CA THR A 93 16.88 3.21 8.09
C THR A 93 17.03 4.42 8.99
N LYS A 94 15.92 4.91 9.51
CA LYS A 94 15.87 5.81 10.64
C LYS A 94 15.39 5.02 11.85
N LEU A 95 16.15 5.06 12.91
CA LEU A 95 15.81 4.35 14.15
C LEU A 95 15.99 5.25 15.37
N THR A 96 15.24 4.97 16.43
CA THR A 96 15.41 5.65 17.70
C THR A 96 16.45 4.90 18.53
N PHE A 97 17.54 5.58 18.85
CA PHE A 97 18.62 5.06 19.70
C PHE A 97 18.89 6.01 20.85
N GLN A 98 18.77 5.52 22.08
CA GLN A 98 18.93 6.32 23.31
C GLN A 98 18.08 7.62 23.33
N GLY A 99 16.85 7.52 22.81
CA GLY A 99 15.89 8.65 22.77
C GLY A 99 16.13 9.68 21.67
N SER A 100 17.07 9.43 20.77
CA SER A 100 17.34 10.27 19.59
C SER A 100 17.16 9.49 18.30
N ASP A 101 16.65 10.16 17.27
CA ASP A 101 16.54 9.58 15.96
C ASP A 101 17.88 9.61 15.25
N VAL A 102 18.30 8.45 14.73
CA VAL A 102 19.58 8.24 14.04
C VAL A 102 19.29 7.65 12.66
N ASP A 103 19.89 8.24 11.64
CA ASP A 103 19.91 7.68 10.29
C ASP A 103 21.11 6.73 10.15
N ALA A 104 20.88 5.57 9.53
CA ALA A 104 21.92 4.58 9.30
C ALA A 104 21.76 3.91 7.93
N ASN A 105 22.85 3.61 7.27
CA ASN A 105 22.88 2.70 6.15
C ASN A 105 23.12 1.28 6.66
N PHE A 106 22.50 0.30 6.03
CA PHE A 106 22.71 -1.11 6.37
C PHE A 106 22.99 -1.96 5.16
N VAL A 107 23.75 -3.00 5.35
CA VAL A 107 23.97 -4.10 4.43
C VAL A 107 23.86 -5.40 5.21
N VAL A 108 23.06 -6.33 4.71
CA VAL A 108 23.01 -7.70 5.20
C VAL A 108 23.48 -8.63 4.09
N ILE A 109 24.52 -9.36 4.33
CA ILE A 109 25.08 -10.34 3.40
C ILE A 109 25.75 -11.47 4.18
N ASP A 110 25.60 -12.69 3.70
CA ASP A 110 26.14 -13.90 4.35
C ASP A 110 25.70 -14.03 5.82
N GLY A 111 24.48 -13.55 6.14
CA GLY A 111 23.90 -13.58 7.49
C GLY A 111 24.49 -12.52 8.44
N THR A 112 25.41 -11.68 8.00
CA THR A 112 26.04 -10.61 8.81
C THR A 112 25.40 -9.26 8.50
N LEU A 113 25.12 -8.48 9.56
CA LEU A 113 24.66 -7.09 9.46
C LEU A 113 25.85 -6.14 9.53
N TYR A 114 25.98 -5.27 8.56
CA TYR A 114 26.91 -4.13 8.54
C TYR A 114 26.11 -2.84 8.61
N VAL A 115 26.55 -1.90 9.45
CA VAL A 115 25.86 -0.62 9.66
C VAL A 115 26.86 0.53 9.54
N ALA A 116 26.45 1.60 8.84
CA ALA A 116 27.16 2.87 8.80
C ALA A 116 26.22 3.99 9.29
N LEU A 117 26.64 4.73 10.32
CA LEU A 117 25.93 5.88 10.87
C LEU A 117 26.28 7.18 10.14
N SER A 118 27.38 7.20 9.40
CA SER A 118 27.77 8.33 8.56
C SER A 118 28.66 7.85 7.41
N GLY A 119 28.39 8.34 6.20
CA GLY A 119 29.15 8.00 5.00
C GLY A 119 29.20 6.49 4.74
N ASP A 120 30.36 6.01 4.31
CA ASP A 120 30.58 4.61 3.93
C ASP A 120 31.42 3.84 4.97
N SER A 121 31.53 4.37 6.20
CA SER A 121 32.29 3.70 7.28
C SER A 121 31.39 2.66 7.96
N TYR A 122 31.40 1.46 7.42
CA TYR A 122 30.63 0.35 7.96
C TYR A 122 31.34 -0.31 9.14
N ILE A 123 30.55 -0.79 10.09
CA ILE A 123 30.98 -1.64 11.20
C ILE A 123 30.24 -2.97 11.13
N ASP A 124 30.93 -4.04 11.46
CA ASP A 124 30.35 -5.38 11.57
C ASP A 124 29.58 -5.48 12.89
N MET A 125 28.27 -5.70 12.81
CA MET A 125 27.38 -5.83 13.95
C MET A 125 27.12 -7.29 14.34
N GLY A 126 27.72 -8.25 13.65
CA GLY A 126 27.51 -9.67 13.86
C GLY A 126 26.26 -10.20 13.14
N PRO A 127 25.66 -11.31 13.64
CA PRO A 127 24.54 -11.95 12.99
C PRO A 127 23.33 -11.03 12.84
N ALA A 128 22.84 -10.85 11.61
CA ALA A 128 21.67 -10.03 11.34
C ALA A 128 20.43 -10.50 12.12
N ALA A 129 20.30 -11.81 12.33
CA ALA A 129 19.19 -12.41 13.05
C ALA A 129 19.12 -11.99 14.53
N ASP A 130 20.20 -11.52 15.14
CA ASP A 130 20.21 -11.01 16.52
C ASP A 130 19.52 -9.64 16.63
N VAL A 131 19.38 -8.91 15.50
CA VAL A 131 18.67 -7.63 15.40
C VAL A 131 17.30 -7.86 14.74
N TYR A 132 17.31 -8.36 13.52
CA TYR A 132 16.13 -8.78 12.77
C TYR A 132 16.52 -9.71 11.63
N ASP A 133 15.87 -10.88 11.55
CA ASP A 133 16.04 -11.82 10.45
C ASP A 133 15.31 -11.32 9.20
N ILE A 134 16.01 -10.58 8.31
CA ILE A 134 15.41 -10.08 7.07
C ILE A 134 14.91 -11.18 6.14
N ALA A 135 15.44 -12.42 6.29
CA ALA A 135 14.93 -13.58 5.55
C ALA A 135 13.46 -13.86 5.87
N ALA A 136 12.99 -13.43 7.05
CA ALA A 136 11.59 -13.59 7.42
C ALA A 136 10.65 -12.87 6.46
N ILE A 137 11.00 -11.70 5.91
CA ILE A 137 10.11 -10.86 5.10
C ILE A 137 9.62 -11.61 3.85
N LEU A 138 10.54 -12.24 3.11
CA LEU A 138 10.23 -13.01 1.89
C LEU A 138 10.03 -14.51 2.16
N SER A 139 10.09 -14.95 3.41
CA SER A 139 9.84 -16.35 3.76
C SER A 139 8.38 -16.73 3.54
N PRO A 140 8.08 -17.81 2.79
CA PRO A 140 6.70 -18.27 2.59
C PRO A 140 5.96 -18.56 3.90
N ASP A 141 6.67 -19.06 4.91
CA ASP A 141 6.07 -19.57 6.16
C ASP A 141 6.04 -18.54 7.29
N ARG A 142 6.80 -17.44 7.18
CA ARG A 142 6.95 -16.45 8.24
C ARG A 142 6.69 -15.02 7.79
N GLY A 143 6.78 -14.76 6.49
CA GLY A 143 6.80 -13.42 5.92
C GLY A 143 5.43 -12.91 5.46
N LEU A 144 5.50 -12.02 4.47
CA LEU A 144 4.32 -11.34 3.91
C LEU A 144 3.28 -12.31 3.37
N ALA A 145 3.71 -13.39 2.73
CA ALA A 145 2.78 -14.43 2.24
C ALA A 145 2.02 -15.11 3.37
N ASN A 146 2.70 -15.40 4.50
CA ASN A 146 2.05 -15.95 5.68
C ASN A 146 1.08 -14.95 6.32
N VAL A 147 1.41 -13.65 6.31
CA VAL A 147 0.48 -12.60 6.78
C VAL A 147 -0.79 -12.60 5.94
N LEU A 148 -0.67 -12.59 4.60
CA LEU A 148 -1.82 -12.61 3.68
C LEU A 148 -2.69 -13.87 3.86
N ALA A 149 -2.07 -15.04 4.01
CA ALA A 149 -2.76 -16.32 4.20
C ALA A 149 -3.53 -16.40 5.54
N ASN A 150 -3.23 -15.53 6.49
CA ASN A 150 -3.81 -15.52 7.83
C ASN A 150 -4.71 -14.30 8.09
N PHE A 151 -5.22 -13.68 7.03
CA PHE A 151 -6.30 -12.71 7.15
C PHE A 151 -7.62 -13.42 7.47
N THR A 152 -8.39 -12.81 8.37
CA THR A 152 -9.76 -13.20 8.71
C THR A 152 -10.68 -12.00 8.61
N ASP A 153 -11.98 -12.22 8.47
CA ASP A 153 -12.98 -11.15 8.35
C ASP A 153 -12.68 -10.18 7.18
N ALA A 154 -12.04 -10.67 6.12
CA ALA A 154 -11.55 -9.88 5.01
C ALA A 154 -12.68 -9.26 4.19
N LYS A 155 -12.52 -7.97 3.82
CA LYS A 155 -13.48 -7.23 3.00
C LYS A 155 -12.76 -6.33 2.02
N SER A 156 -13.20 -6.34 0.76
CA SER A 156 -12.79 -5.35 -0.23
C SER A 156 -13.55 -4.05 0.02
N GLU A 157 -12.82 -2.95 0.27
CA GLU A 157 -13.41 -1.66 0.66
C GLU A 157 -13.48 -0.67 -0.50
N SER A 158 -12.39 -0.56 -1.28
CA SER A 158 -12.26 0.43 -2.35
C SER A 158 -11.15 0.05 -3.32
N THR A 159 -11.05 0.81 -4.41
CA THR A 159 -9.84 0.83 -5.25
C THR A 159 -9.04 2.09 -4.96
N GLU A 160 -7.72 1.95 -4.89
CA GLU A 160 -6.79 3.05 -4.65
C GLU A 160 -5.57 2.89 -5.58
N THR A 161 -4.96 4.00 -5.98
CA THR A 161 -3.73 3.96 -6.78
C THR A 161 -2.53 4.22 -5.88
N ILE A 162 -1.60 3.26 -5.80
CA ILE A 162 -0.37 3.38 -5.00
C ILE A 162 0.82 3.24 -5.96
N ASN A 163 1.68 4.26 -6.00
CA ASN A 163 2.86 4.30 -6.87
C ASN A 163 2.54 3.98 -8.34
N GLY A 164 1.36 4.40 -8.83
CA GLY A 164 0.92 4.17 -10.21
C GLY A 164 0.28 2.80 -10.46
N VAL A 165 0.16 1.96 -9.45
CA VAL A 165 -0.53 0.66 -9.52
C VAL A 165 -1.95 0.80 -8.98
N GLU A 166 -2.96 0.42 -9.77
CA GLU A 166 -4.34 0.31 -9.30
C GLU A 166 -4.47 -0.90 -8.38
N THR A 167 -4.93 -0.68 -7.16
CA THR A 167 -5.04 -1.70 -6.12
C THR A 167 -6.46 -1.81 -5.60
N VAL A 168 -6.79 -2.98 -5.08
CA VAL A 168 -7.96 -3.19 -4.22
C VAL A 168 -7.49 -3.15 -2.77
N LYS A 169 -8.09 -2.25 -1.99
CA LYS A 169 -7.88 -2.18 -0.55
C LYS A 169 -8.74 -3.22 0.15
N ILE A 170 -8.11 -4.07 0.90
CA ILE A 170 -8.74 -5.13 1.69
C ILE A 170 -8.44 -4.89 3.16
N THR A 171 -9.49 -4.79 3.98
CA THR A 171 -9.38 -4.70 5.44
C THR A 171 -9.76 -6.02 6.08
N GLY A 172 -9.23 -6.28 7.27
CA GLY A 172 -9.52 -7.49 8.03
C GLY A 172 -8.70 -7.56 9.30
N LYS A 173 -8.48 -8.79 9.78
CA LYS A 173 -7.62 -9.06 10.93
C LYS A 173 -6.59 -10.12 10.56
N VAL A 174 -5.38 -9.96 11.04
CA VAL A 174 -4.31 -10.96 10.89
C VAL A 174 -4.13 -11.67 12.21
N ASN A 175 -4.08 -12.99 12.21
CA ASN A 175 -3.92 -13.73 13.46
C ASN A 175 -2.58 -13.41 14.13
N ALA A 176 -2.56 -13.49 15.46
CA ALA A 176 -1.42 -13.09 16.30
C ALA A 176 -0.13 -13.85 15.95
N ASP A 177 -0.23 -15.14 15.64
CA ASP A 177 0.91 -15.98 15.27
C ASP A 177 1.60 -15.49 13.99
N ALA A 178 0.83 -15.12 12.96
CA ALA A 178 1.38 -14.60 11.72
C ALA A 178 2.05 -13.25 11.92
N VAL A 179 1.44 -12.38 12.73
CA VAL A 179 2.03 -11.09 13.12
C VAL A 179 3.35 -11.29 13.87
N ASN A 180 3.39 -12.17 14.85
CA ASN A 180 4.58 -12.41 15.66
C ASN A 180 5.71 -13.09 14.89
N LYS A 181 5.41 -13.84 13.82
CA LYS A 181 6.42 -14.43 12.94
C LYS A 181 7.14 -13.39 12.09
N ILE A 182 6.42 -12.40 11.56
CA ILE A 182 7.03 -11.34 10.73
C ILE A 182 7.57 -10.19 11.58
N ALA A 183 6.93 -9.87 12.69
CA ALA A 183 7.29 -8.75 13.57
C ALA A 183 7.26 -9.20 15.04
N PRO A 184 8.24 -10.00 15.50
CA PRO A 184 8.29 -10.53 16.86
C PRO A 184 8.19 -9.47 17.98
N PRO A 185 8.69 -8.24 17.81
CA PRO A 185 8.57 -7.20 18.82
C PRO A 185 7.13 -6.76 19.14
N ILE A 186 6.19 -6.98 18.23
CA ILE A 186 4.76 -6.61 18.44
C ILE A 186 4.16 -7.42 19.60
N LYS A 187 4.56 -8.70 19.73
CA LYS A 187 4.06 -9.60 20.79
C LYS A 187 2.53 -9.64 20.85
N ALA A 188 1.89 -9.75 19.69
CA ALA A 188 0.45 -9.82 19.58
C ALA A 188 -0.10 -11.04 20.35
N THR A 189 -1.14 -10.84 21.15
CA THR A 189 -1.87 -11.91 21.86
C THR A 189 -3.25 -12.16 21.28
N GLU A 190 -3.71 -11.23 20.44
CA GLU A 190 -5.00 -11.27 19.76
C GLU A 190 -4.81 -10.91 18.27
N PRO A 191 -5.77 -11.24 17.41
CA PRO A 191 -5.72 -10.83 16.01
C PRO A 191 -5.60 -9.31 15.85
N VAL A 192 -4.64 -8.89 15.03
CA VAL A 192 -4.29 -7.48 14.80
C VAL A 192 -5.04 -6.96 13.57
N PRO A 193 -5.69 -5.78 13.63
CA PRO A 193 -6.22 -5.14 12.45
C PRO A 193 -5.18 -5.01 11.36
N GLY A 194 -5.54 -5.42 10.14
CA GLY A 194 -4.67 -5.41 8.99
C GLY A 194 -5.34 -4.84 7.76
N THR A 195 -4.57 -4.17 6.93
CA THR A 195 -5.00 -3.71 5.61
C THR A 195 -3.98 -4.17 4.58
N ALA A 196 -4.45 -4.73 3.47
CA ALA A 196 -3.65 -5.09 2.32
C ALA A 196 -4.14 -4.33 1.08
N TRP A 197 -3.22 -3.80 0.30
CA TRP A 197 -3.48 -3.23 -1.02
C TRP A 197 -2.87 -4.16 -2.05
N ILE A 198 -3.72 -4.83 -2.79
CA ILE A 198 -3.35 -5.85 -3.76
C ILE A 198 -3.60 -5.31 -5.16
N ALA A 199 -2.64 -5.47 -6.07
CA ALA A 199 -2.80 -5.07 -7.46
C ALA A 199 -4.08 -5.69 -8.06
N LYS A 200 -4.93 -4.83 -8.64
CA LYS A 200 -6.23 -5.24 -9.19
C LYS A 200 -6.05 -6.21 -10.35
N ASP A 201 -5.01 -6.00 -11.14
CA ASP A 201 -4.74 -6.73 -12.37
C ASP A 201 -3.43 -7.53 -12.30
N GLY A 202 -3.25 -8.46 -13.22
CA GLY A 202 -2.05 -9.27 -13.36
C GLY A 202 -1.95 -10.36 -12.31
N ASP A 203 -0.76 -10.50 -11.71
CA ASP A 203 -0.46 -11.55 -10.73
C ASP A 203 -0.95 -11.21 -9.31
N HIS A 204 -1.79 -10.20 -9.13
CA HIS A 204 -2.31 -9.73 -7.84
C HIS A 204 -1.20 -9.53 -6.80
N LYS A 205 -0.13 -8.82 -7.20
CA LYS A 205 1.01 -8.57 -6.30
C LYS A 205 0.58 -7.73 -5.10
N LEU A 206 1.11 -8.06 -3.94
CA LEU A 206 0.99 -7.19 -2.77
C LEU A 206 1.75 -5.90 -3.04
N VAL A 207 1.07 -4.77 -3.00
CA VAL A 207 1.66 -3.43 -3.20
C VAL A 207 1.94 -2.76 -1.86
N GLN A 208 1.03 -2.92 -0.90
CA GLN A 208 1.19 -2.36 0.43
C GLN A 208 0.47 -3.22 1.46
N ALA A 209 1.05 -3.29 2.66
CA ALA A 209 0.43 -3.90 3.83
C ALA A 209 0.58 -2.99 5.04
N LYS A 210 -0.43 -2.94 5.91
CA LYS A 210 -0.43 -2.21 7.17
C LYS A 210 -0.95 -3.11 8.29
N LEU A 211 -0.30 -3.06 9.44
CA LEU A 211 -0.75 -3.67 10.70
C LEU A 211 -0.91 -2.59 11.74
N GLU A 212 -1.98 -2.65 12.53
CA GLU A 212 -2.32 -1.68 13.57
C GLU A 212 -2.42 -2.41 14.92
N PRO A 213 -1.26 -2.69 15.57
CA PRO A 213 -1.23 -3.50 16.79
C PRO A 213 -1.92 -2.83 17.98
N SER A 214 -2.06 -1.51 17.98
CA SER A 214 -2.82 -0.74 18.97
C SER A 214 -3.24 0.61 18.39
N GLU A 215 -4.15 1.29 19.05
CA GLU A 215 -4.63 2.60 18.64
C GLU A 215 -3.47 3.60 18.48
N GLY A 216 -3.40 4.26 17.35
CA GLY A 216 -2.35 5.24 17.02
C GLY A 216 -0.99 4.65 16.68
N ASN A 217 -0.84 3.32 16.68
CA ASN A 217 0.40 2.65 16.34
C ASN A 217 0.23 1.78 15.10
N SER A 218 1.09 1.95 14.10
CA SER A 218 1.04 1.13 12.90
C SER A 218 2.41 0.82 12.33
N VAL A 219 2.50 -0.30 11.62
CA VAL A 219 3.62 -0.67 10.75
C VAL A 219 3.08 -0.82 9.35
N GLN A 220 3.59 -0.04 8.42
CA GLN A 220 3.22 -0.09 7.01
C GLN A 220 4.43 -0.44 6.16
N MET A 221 4.25 -1.37 5.23
CA MET A 221 5.22 -1.72 4.19
C MET A 221 4.64 -1.45 2.83
N THR A 222 5.36 -0.74 1.98
CA THR A 222 5.06 -0.57 0.56
C THR A 222 6.11 -1.29 -0.27
N LEU A 223 5.69 -2.03 -1.28
CA LEU A 223 6.52 -2.90 -2.10
C LEU A 223 6.52 -2.43 -3.55
N SER A 224 7.67 -2.51 -4.17
CA SER A 224 7.87 -2.21 -5.58
C SER A 224 9.02 -3.04 -6.15
N ASP A 225 9.26 -2.90 -7.45
CA ASP A 225 10.42 -3.54 -8.11
C ASP A 225 10.50 -5.05 -7.87
N TRP A 226 9.34 -5.72 -7.88
CA TRP A 226 9.22 -7.17 -7.66
C TRP A 226 10.07 -7.93 -8.68
N ASP A 227 10.83 -8.90 -8.18
CA ASP A 227 11.67 -9.81 -8.95
C ASP A 227 12.76 -9.13 -9.80
N LYS A 228 13.04 -7.83 -9.57
CA LYS A 228 14.19 -7.18 -10.19
C LYS A 228 15.49 -7.71 -9.58
N PRO A 229 16.51 -7.96 -10.41
CA PRO A 229 17.80 -8.41 -9.89
C PRO A 229 18.37 -7.42 -8.87
N VAL A 230 18.70 -7.94 -7.68
CA VAL A 230 19.36 -7.19 -6.60
C VAL A 230 20.76 -7.73 -6.42
N THR A 231 21.74 -6.84 -6.43
CA THR A 231 23.14 -7.17 -6.14
C THR A 231 23.55 -6.44 -4.87
N VAL A 232 23.92 -7.20 -3.85
CA VAL A 232 24.43 -6.67 -2.59
C VAL A 232 25.91 -7.00 -2.51
N THR A 233 26.72 -6.00 -2.16
CA THR A 233 28.19 -6.17 -2.03
C THR A 233 28.59 -5.98 -0.58
N LYS A 234 29.45 -6.88 -0.09
CA LYS A 234 30.01 -6.75 1.26
C LYS A 234 30.81 -5.45 1.37
N PRO A 235 30.47 -4.58 2.32
CA PRO A 235 31.21 -3.33 2.51
C PRO A 235 32.60 -3.58 3.11
N ALA A 236 33.48 -2.61 2.93
CA ALA A 236 34.73 -2.57 3.68
C ALA A 236 34.44 -2.14 5.13
N VAL A 237 35.07 -2.80 6.08
CA VAL A 237 35.01 -2.54 7.52
C VAL A 237 36.38 -2.27 8.10
#